data_9ee66cf49c37222c38bad227d0f33100
#
_entry.id   9ee66cf49c37222c38bad227d0f33100
#
_cell.length_a   1.000
_cell.length_b   1.000
_cell.length_c   1.000
_cell.angle_alpha   90.00
_cell.angle_beta   90.00
_cell.angle_gamma   90.00
#
_symmetry.space_group_name_H-M   'P 1'
#
loop_
_entity.id
_entity.type
_entity.pdbx_description
1 polymer ?
#
loop_
_entity_poly.entity_id
_entity_poly.type
_entity_poly.pdbx_seq_one_letter_code
_entity_poly.pdbx_strand_id
1 'polypeptide(L)'
;MAVILILISHAYSMTEAGMFSIGYAIALLGMTLAKYGQRNFQVTDIAGNYSFAEYRYSRWITVILTMLFMTLYLLIQCGMGKYDIEKILIVFFLCLWKQIDAIEDVFYGMYQQKGRLDIGAKRYSERLIFSTVLFCVLISLKIRFLMAVLLETILSIVMAAFLIQKDKESLLLEVDNKCRLIHVRRLMVICLTLCISSTLAVYIGNLPKYFIDVLLEDSIQARFGYLIMPAFVIMVLSTVIFQPVIRDMGEAVKERDYKKLSGYVVRQIIYIALITSI
;
A
#
# COMPACT_ATOMS: atom_id res chain seq x y z
N MET A 1 -4.29 -10.67 -0.03
CA MET A 1 -4.42 -10.74 1.43
C MET A 1 -5.37 -11.83 1.89
N ALA A 2 -6.61 -11.93 1.38
CA ALA A 2 -7.57 -12.96 1.80
C ALA A 2 -7.01 -14.38 1.68
N VAL A 3 -6.49 -14.76 0.51
CA VAL A 3 -5.87 -16.08 0.29
C VAL A 3 -4.72 -16.37 1.27
N ILE A 4 -3.87 -15.36 1.51
CA ILE A 4 -2.74 -15.50 2.45
C ILE A 4 -3.25 -15.74 3.87
N LEU A 5 -4.29 -15.04 4.32
CA LEU A 5 -4.87 -15.22 5.65
C LEU A 5 -5.42 -16.64 5.83
N ILE A 6 -6.12 -17.19 4.82
CA ILE A 6 -6.61 -18.55 4.82
C ILE A 6 -5.45 -19.55 4.89
N LEU A 7 -4.41 -19.35 4.08
CA LEU A 7 -3.23 -20.22 4.09
C LEU A 7 -2.53 -20.21 5.45
N ILE A 8 -2.35 -19.05 6.08
CA ILE A 8 -1.71 -18.95 7.40
C ILE A 8 -2.53 -19.70 8.45
N SER A 9 -3.85 -19.52 8.48
CA SER A 9 -4.68 -20.21 9.48
C SER A 9 -4.72 -21.72 9.32
N HIS A 10 -4.57 -22.23 8.09
CA HIS A 10 -4.48 -23.68 7.84
C HIS A 10 -3.08 -24.27 8.07
N ALA A 11 -2.03 -23.50 7.75
CA ALA A 11 -0.65 -23.98 7.89
C ALA A 11 -0.13 -23.89 9.33
N TYR A 12 -0.56 -22.87 10.07
CA TYR A 12 -0.11 -22.58 11.43
C TYR A 12 -1.29 -22.57 12.42
N SER A 13 -1.76 -21.38 12.84
CA SER A 13 -2.87 -21.24 13.77
C SER A 13 -3.68 -19.97 13.49
N MET A 14 -4.84 -19.86 14.17
CA MET A 14 -5.66 -18.65 14.15
C MET A 14 -4.94 -17.46 14.79
N THR A 15 -4.04 -17.71 15.73
CA THR A 15 -3.24 -16.65 16.40
C THR A 15 -2.26 -16.02 15.43
N GLU A 16 -1.46 -16.80 14.69
CA GLU A 16 -0.56 -16.25 13.67
C GLU A 16 -1.31 -15.56 12.54
N ALA A 17 -2.48 -16.09 12.15
CA ALA A 17 -3.34 -15.42 11.17
C ALA A 17 -3.84 -14.06 11.69
N GLY A 18 -4.16 -13.96 12.99
CA GLY A 18 -4.52 -12.71 13.65
C GLY A 18 -3.36 -11.73 13.70
N MET A 19 -2.17 -12.18 14.13
CA MET A 19 -0.95 -11.35 14.14
C MET A 19 -0.63 -10.79 12.73
N PHE A 20 -0.79 -11.62 11.70
CA PHE A 20 -0.63 -11.18 10.31
C PHE A 20 -1.68 -10.14 9.93
N SER A 21 -2.96 -10.34 10.27
CA SER A 21 -4.05 -9.43 9.92
C SER A 21 -3.85 -8.02 10.47
N ILE A 22 -3.51 -7.93 11.77
CA ILE A 22 -3.23 -6.63 12.40
C ILE A 22 -1.90 -6.05 11.94
N GLY A 23 -0.84 -6.86 11.86
CA GLY A 23 0.48 -6.43 11.39
C GLY A 23 0.40 -5.86 9.97
N TYR A 24 -0.37 -6.50 9.10
CA TYR A 24 -0.60 -6.00 7.75
C TYR A 24 -1.39 -4.68 7.72
N ALA A 25 -2.38 -4.50 8.61
CA ALA A 25 -3.13 -3.25 8.73
C ALA A 25 -2.22 -2.09 9.20
N ILE A 26 -1.36 -2.34 10.20
CA ILE A 26 -0.36 -1.38 10.68
C ILE A 26 0.64 -1.06 9.57
N ALA A 27 1.12 -2.08 8.85
CA ALA A 27 2.06 -1.91 7.75
C ALA A 27 1.47 -1.10 6.58
N LEU A 28 0.17 -1.28 6.25
CA LEU A 28 -0.53 -0.46 5.25
C LEU A 28 -0.63 1.00 5.67
N LEU A 29 -0.91 1.26 6.95
CA LEU A 29 -0.95 2.62 7.49
C LEU A 29 0.44 3.27 7.38
N GLY A 30 1.49 2.54 7.78
CA GLY A 30 2.88 2.99 7.65
C GLY A 30 3.28 3.25 6.19
N MET A 31 2.93 2.35 5.27
CA MET A 31 3.16 2.55 3.84
C MET A 31 2.49 3.83 3.33
N THR A 32 1.25 4.10 3.75
CA THR A 32 0.51 5.28 3.31
C THR A 32 1.13 6.56 3.84
N LEU A 33 1.56 6.56 5.10
CA LEU A 33 2.35 7.66 5.69
C LEU A 33 3.64 7.89 4.91
N ALA A 34 4.39 6.85 4.58
CA ALA A 34 5.64 6.93 3.83
C ALA A 34 5.42 7.41 2.38
N LYS A 35 4.34 7.00 1.72
CA LYS A 35 3.95 7.50 0.40
C LYS A 35 3.64 8.99 0.40
N TYR A 36 3.18 9.54 1.50
CA TYR A 36 3.00 10.96 1.74
C TYR A 36 2.16 11.70 0.68
N GLY A 37 1.36 10.97 -0.10
CA GLY A 37 0.60 11.53 -1.23
C GLY A 37 1.45 12.09 -2.39
N GLN A 38 2.78 11.93 -2.35
CA GLN A 38 3.72 12.55 -3.30
C GLN A 38 3.49 12.14 -4.74
N ARG A 39 3.10 10.88 -5.00
CA ARG A 39 2.87 10.41 -6.37
C ARG A 39 1.78 11.22 -7.07
N ASN A 40 0.68 11.52 -6.38
CA ASN A 40 -0.41 12.32 -6.94
C ASN A 40 0.07 13.71 -7.34
N PHE A 41 0.89 14.34 -6.51
CA PHE A 41 1.51 15.63 -6.81
C PHE A 41 2.53 15.52 -7.94
N GLN A 42 3.43 14.52 -7.92
CA GLN A 42 4.45 14.28 -8.92
C GLN A 42 3.84 14.14 -10.33
N VAL A 43 2.77 13.38 -10.48
CA VAL A 43 2.10 13.16 -11.78
C VAL A 43 1.48 14.44 -12.34
N THR A 44 1.05 15.35 -11.46
CA THR A 44 0.46 16.64 -11.85
C THR A 44 1.50 17.75 -12.06
N ASP A 45 2.75 17.55 -11.68
CA ASP A 45 3.86 18.48 -11.89
C ASP A 45 4.40 18.40 -13.33
N ILE A 46 3.55 18.79 -14.30
CA ILE A 46 3.87 18.77 -15.75
C ILE A 46 4.97 19.79 -16.07
N ALA A 47 5.01 20.90 -15.33
CA ALA A 47 5.99 21.96 -15.51
C ALA A 47 7.42 21.54 -15.05
N GLY A 48 7.56 20.43 -14.34
CA GLY A 48 8.85 19.96 -13.84
C GLY A 48 9.47 20.88 -12.78
N ASN A 49 8.63 21.44 -11.91
CA ASN A 49 9.08 22.35 -10.84
C ASN A 49 10.03 21.68 -9.84
N TYR A 50 9.94 20.34 -9.75
CA TYR A 50 10.77 19.53 -8.87
C TYR A 50 11.49 18.44 -9.67
N SER A 51 12.78 18.24 -9.37
CA SER A 51 13.57 17.18 -9.97
C SER A 51 13.19 15.80 -9.41
N PHE A 52 13.46 14.73 -10.17
CA PHE A 52 13.26 13.36 -9.67
C PHE A 52 14.11 13.08 -8.41
N ALA A 53 15.32 13.67 -8.33
CA ALA A 53 16.17 13.56 -7.15
C ALA A 53 15.50 14.14 -5.90
N GLU A 54 14.77 15.25 -6.00
CA GLU A 54 14.04 15.88 -4.89
C GLU A 54 12.87 15.01 -4.43
N TYR A 55 12.11 14.42 -5.36
CA TYR A 55 11.05 13.43 -5.03
C TYR A 55 11.63 12.20 -4.35
N ARG A 56 12.75 11.66 -4.85
CA ARG A 56 13.41 10.49 -4.27
C ARG A 56 13.97 10.78 -2.87
N TYR A 57 14.59 11.94 -2.69
CA TYR A 57 15.15 12.33 -1.40
C TYR A 57 14.05 12.54 -0.34
N SER A 58 12.97 13.23 -0.69
CA SER A 58 11.82 13.39 0.20
C SER A 58 11.18 12.03 0.56
N ARG A 59 11.13 11.08 -0.38
CA ARG A 59 10.67 9.71 -0.14
C ARG A 59 11.53 8.98 0.91
N TRP A 60 12.85 9.07 0.82
CA TRP A 60 13.72 8.47 1.82
C TRP A 60 13.50 9.07 3.21
N ILE A 61 13.32 10.38 3.30
CA ILE A 61 12.99 11.04 4.58
C ILE A 61 11.68 10.49 5.15
N THR A 62 10.63 10.43 4.36
CA THR A 62 9.31 9.94 4.82
C THR A 62 9.35 8.47 5.21
N VAL A 63 10.06 7.60 4.48
CA VAL A 63 10.24 6.19 4.81
C VAL A 63 10.99 6.04 6.14
N ILE A 64 12.11 6.73 6.32
CA ILE A 64 12.90 6.66 7.57
C ILE A 64 12.08 7.16 8.75
N LEU A 65 11.43 8.32 8.64
CA LEU A 65 10.58 8.87 9.70
C LEU A 65 9.43 7.93 10.06
N THR A 66 8.80 7.34 9.05
CA THR A 66 7.70 6.37 9.29
C THR A 66 8.21 5.12 9.98
N MET A 67 9.35 4.58 9.56
CA MET A 67 9.94 3.40 10.23
C MET A 67 10.34 3.70 11.67
N LEU A 68 10.91 4.88 11.95
CA LEU A 68 11.20 5.30 13.33
C LEU A 68 9.91 5.40 14.16
N PHE A 69 8.86 6.01 13.61
CA PHE A 69 7.55 6.11 14.28
C PHE A 69 6.94 4.73 14.55
N MET A 70 6.96 3.81 13.58
CA MET A 70 6.44 2.46 13.74
C MET A 70 7.25 1.65 14.75
N THR A 71 8.57 1.78 14.74
CA THR A 71 9.44 1.12 15.72
C THR A 71 9.16 1.62 17.14
N LEU A 72 9.01 2.94 17.31
CA LEU A 72 8.67 3.53 18.60
C LEU A 72 7.30 3.03 19.09
N TYR A 73 6.29 2.98 18.20
CA TYR A 73 4.98 2.43 18.51
C TYR A 73 5.08 0.97 19.00
N LEU A 74 5.84 0.11 18.30
CA LEU A 74 6.02 -1.28 18.70
C LEU A 74 6.75 -1.43 20.05
N LEU A 75 7.75 -0.59 20.33
CA LEU A 75 8.44 -0.55 21.61
C LEU A 75 7.51 -0.15 22.77
N ILE A 76 6.60 0.81 22.53
CA ILE A 76 5.57 1.20 23.51
C ILE A 76 4.63 0.02 23.78
N GLN A 77 4.17 -0.70 22.76
CA GLN A 77 3.29 -1.86 22.92
C GLN A 77 3.98 -2.99 23.68
N CYS A 78 5.29 -3.18 23.46
CA CYS A 78 6.13 -4.09 24.24
C CYS A 78 6.19 -3.68 25.72
N GLY A 79 6.51 -2.41 25.98
CA GLY A 79 6.63 -1.88 27.35
C GLY A 79 5.31 -1.95 28.12
N MET A 80 4.17 -1.90 27.45
CA MET A 80 2.85 -2.10 28.04
C MET A 80 2.46 -3.57 28.23
N GLY A 81 3.32 -4.51 27.83
CA GLY A 81 3.05 -5.95 27.88
C GLY A 81 1.93 -6.45 26.97
N LYS A 82 1.53 -5.64 25.96
CA LYS A 82 0.46 -6.01 25.03
C LYS A 82 0.95 -6.90 23.90
N TYR A 83 2.18 -6.68 23.44
CA TYR A 83 2.81 -7.44 22.36
C TYR A 83 3.99 -8.22 22.92
N ASP A 84 4.06 -9.50 22.62
CA ASP A 84 5.24 -10.32 22.83
C ASP A 84 6.31 -10.04 21.75
N ILE A 85 7.52 -10.50 22.00
CA ILE A 85 8.66 -10.27 21.10
C ILE A 85 8.39 -10.83 19.70
N GLU A 86 7.72 -11.98 19.60
CA GLU A 86 7.43 -12.63 18.33
C GLU A 86 6.46 -11.78 17.48
N LYS A 87 5.37 -11.29 18.07
CA LYS A 87 4.42 -10.40 17.42
C LYS A 87 5.08 -9.09 16.98
N ILE A 88 5.94 -8.52 17.81
CA ILE A 88 6.70 -7.30 17.47
C ILE A 88 7.55 -7.51 16.22
N LEU A 89 8.31 -8.60 16.18
CA LEU A 89 9.19 -8.91 15.04
C LEU A 89 8.37 -9.15 13.77
N ILE A 90 7.27 -9.89 13.85
CA ILE A 90 6.38 -10.12 12.73
C ILE A 90 5.84 -8.79 12.18
N VAL A 91 5.30 -7.93 13.05
CA VAL A 91 4.75 -6.63 12.63
C VAL A 91 5.84 -5.73 12.07
N PHE A 92 7.03 -5.70 12.67
CA PHE A 92 8.17 -4.92 12.20
C PHE A 92 8.60 -5.33 10.78
N PHE A 93 8.76 -6.63 10.52
CA PHE A 93 9.11 -7.11 9.17
C PHE A 93 8.00 -6.88 8.16
N LEU A 94 6.72 -6.99 8.54
CA LEU A 94 5.60 -6.61 7.68
C LEU A 94 5.62 -5.11 7.33
N CYS A 95 5.98 -4.25 8.31
CA CYS A 95 6.17 -2.83 8.05
C CYS A 95 7.31 -2.60 7.05
N LEU A 96 8.48 -3.23 7.25
CA LEU A 96 9.60 -3.15 6.31
C LEU A 96 9.21 -3.62 4.90
N TRP A 97 8.53 -4.76 4.81
CA TRP A 97 8.03 -5.27 3.53
C TRP A 97 7.15 -4.25 2.81
N LYS A 98 6.23 -3.60 3.52
CA LYS A 98 5.36 -2.57 2.93
C LYS A 98 6.06 -1.24 2.64
N GLN A 99 7.18 -0.91 3.29
CA GLN A 99 7.98 0.25 2.93
C GLN A 99 8.61 0.13 1.52
N ILE A 100 8.83 -1.08 1.02
CA ILE A 100 9.30 -1.32 -0.35
C ILE A 100 8.30 -0.74 -1.35
N ASP A 101 6.98 -0.97 -1.12
CA ASP A 101 5.90 -0.40 -1.95
C ASP A 101 5.95 1.14 -1.97
N ALA A 102 6.33 1.76 -0.84
CA ALA A 102 6.48 3.21 -0.76
C ALA A 102 7.73 3.70 -1.52
N ILE A 103 8.85 3.00 -1.43
CA ILE A 103 10.09 3.35 -2.15
C ILE A 103 9.89 3.27 -3.66
N GLU A 104 9.26 2.22 -4.14
CA GLU A 104 8.99 2.04 -5.57
C GLU A 104 7.98 3.05 -6.13
N ASP A 105 7.05 3.52 -5.31
CA ASP A 105 5.97 4.43 -5.72
C ASP A 105 6.48 5.71 -6.39
N VAL A 106 7.66 6.22 -5.99
CA VAL A 106 8.28 7.41 -6.60
C VAL A 106 8.75 7.13 -8.04
N PHE A 107 9.21 5.91 -8.32
CA PHE A 107 9.59 5.48 -9.68
C PHE A 107 8.35 5.31 -10.55
N TYR A 108 7.28 4.73 -10.01
CA TYR A 108 6.00 4.61 -10.73
C TYR A 108 5.39 5.98 -11.04
N GLY A 109 5.55 6.95 -10.13
CA GLY A 109 5.18 8.34 -10.37
C GLY A 109 5.97 8.96 -11.55
N MET A 110 7.27 8.70 -11.62
CA MET A 110 8.13 9.16 -12.72
C MET A 110 7.72 8.52 -14.07
N TYR A 111 7.47 7.20 -14.10
CA TYR A 111 7.00 6.56 -15.34
C TYR A 111 5.65 7.13 -15.79
N GLN A 112 4.75 7.36 -14.87
CA GLN A 112 3.44 7.95 -15.17
C GLN A 112 3.56 9.40 -15.67
N GLN A 113 4.43 10.21 -15.07
CA GLN A 113 4.73 11.59 -15.50
C GLN A 113 5.30 11.63 -16.92
N LYS A 114 6.12 10.63 -17.29
CA LYS A 114 6.69 10.47 -18.65
C LYS A 114 5.73 9.76 -19.64
N GLY A 115 4.49 9.50 -19.27
CA GLY A 115 3.52 8.79 -20.13
C GLY A 115 3.78 7.29 -20.30
N ARG A 116 4.68 6.70 -19.50
CA ARG A 116 5.08 5.29 -19.56
C ARG A 116 4.50 4.51 -18.36
N LEU A 117 3.21 4.69 -18.11
CA LEU A 117 2.49 3.96 -17.05
C LEU A 117 2.55 2.43 -17.27
N ASP A 118 2.64 2.00 -18.54
CA ASP A 118 2.80 0.60 -18.96
C ASP A 118 3.97 -0.08 -18.24
N ILE A 119 5.13 0.60 -18.18
CA ILE A 119 6.33 0.06 -17.52
C ILE A 119 6.09 -0.05 -16.01
N GLY A 120 5.58 1.02 -15.38
CA GLY A 120 5.31 1.01 -13.95
C GLY A 120 4.31 -0.07 -13.54
N ALA A 121 3.21 -0.22 -14.29
CA ALA A 121 2.20 -1.24 -14.05
C ALA A 121 2.79 -2.66 -14.21
N LYS A 122 3.58 -2.90 -15.25
CA LYS A 122 4.24 -4.18 -15.47
C LYS A 122 5.18 -4.54 -14.31
N ARG A 123 6.04 -3.62 -13.88
CA ARG A 123 6.99 -3.86 -12.78
C ARG A 123 6.28 -4.11 -11.45
N TYR A 124 5.27 -3.31 -11.15
CA TYR A 124 4.46 -3.52 -9.96
C TYR A 124 3.80 -4.90 -9.96
N SER A 125 3.22 -5.31 -11.10
CA SER A 125 2.56 -6.63 -11.22
C SER A 125 3.57 -7.77 -11.11
N GLU A 126 4.73 -7.70 -11.79
CA GLU A 126 5.80 -8.69 -11.69
C GLU A 126 6.24 -8.90 -10.25
N ARG A 127 6.50 -7.81 -9.51
CA ARG A 127 6.90 -7.90 -8.11
C ARG A 127 5.78 -8.42 -7.22
N LEU A 128 4.56 -7.95 -7.39
CA LEU A 128 3.42 -8.37 -6.58
C LEU A 128 3.13 -9.86 -6.74
N ILE A 129 3.17 -10.37 -7.98
CA ILE A 129 2.96 -11.79 -8.27
C ILE A 129 4.08 -12.61 -7.65
N PHE A 130 5.35 -12.23 -7.90
CA PHE A 130 6.50 -12.92 -7.34
C PHE A 130 6.42 -12.99 -5.81
N SER A 131 6.23 -11.86 -5.16
CA SER A 131 6.13 -11.74 -3.70
C SER A 131 4.96 -12.58 -3.14
N THR A 132 3.78 -12.50 -3.75
CA THR A 132 2.62 -13.28 -3.29
C THR A 132 2.86 -14.79 -3.45
N VAL A 133 3.36 -15.23 -4.61
CA VAL A 133 3.65 -16.66 -4.87
C VAL A 133 4.71 -17.17 -3.91
N LEU A 134 5.81 -16.43 -3.75
CA LEU A 134 6.89 -16.77 -2.83
C LEU A 134 6.37 -16.92 -1.41
N PHE A 135 5.59 -15.96 -0.92
CA PHE A 135 5.04 -16.03 0.44
C PHE A 135 4.10 -17.22 0.62
N CYS A 136 3.25 -17.52 -0.36
CA CYS A 136 2.41 -18.72 -0.35
C CYS A 136 3.26 -20.01 -0.30
N VAL A 137 4.35 -20.09 -1.04
CA VAL A 137 5.28 -21.24 -1.01
C VAL A 137 5.92 -21.37 0.36
N LEU A 138 6.45 -20.28 0.93
CA LEU A 138 7.08 -20.29 2.26
C LEU A 138 6.10 -20.76 3.35
N ILE A 139 4.84 -20.31 3.30
CA ILE A 139 3.79 -20.76 4.22
C ILE A 139 3.50 -22.25 4.01
N SER A 140 3.41 -22.72 2.77
CA SER A 140 3.11 -24.12 2.45
C SER A 140 4.20 -25.09 2.90
N LEU A 141 5.46 -24.63 2.95
CA LEU A 141 6.60 -25.36 3.49
C LEU A 141 6.57 -25.49 5.02
N LYS A 142 5.59 -24.85 5.70
CA LYS A 142 5.43 -24.84 7.15
C LYS A 142 6.70 -24.41 7.92
N ILE A 143 7.49 -23.51 7.33
CA ILE A 143 8.62 -22.86 8.01
C ILE A 143 8.04 -21.99 9.11
N ARG A 144 8.74 -21.86 10.25
CA ARG A 144 8.31 -20.98 11.36
C ARG A 144 7.79 -19.63 10.80
N PHE A 145 6.60 -19.20 11.20
CA PHE A 145 5.90 -18.05 10.59
C PHE A 145 6.75 -16.78 10.57
N LEU A 146 7.45 -16.49 11.66
CA LEU A 146 8.40 -15.35 11.72
C LEU A 146 9.48 -15.44 10.62
N MET A 147 10.04 -16.65 10.40
CA MET A 147 11.06 -16.86 9.36
C MET A 147 10.48 -16.71 7.95
N ALA A 148 9.24 -17.13 7.73
CA ALA A 148 8.57 -16.94 6.45
C ALA A 148 8.39 -15.43 6.13
N VAL A 149 7.96 -14.63 7.10
CA VAL A 149 7.81 -13.17 6.95
C VAL A 149 9.17 -12.49 6.74
N LEU A 150 10.21 -12.90 7.45
CA LEU A 150 11.57 -12.38 7.31
C LEU A 150 12.15 -12.68 5.93
N LEU A 151 12.06 -13.94 5.47
CA LEU A 151 12.54 -14.34 4.14
C LEU A 151 11.79 -13.59 3.02
N GLU A 152 10.46 -13.48 3.14
CA GLU A 152 9.64 -12.70 2.20
C GLU A 152 10.12 -11.24 2.13
N THR A 153 10.38 -10.61 3.28
CA THR A 153 10.86 -9.23 3.34
C THR A 153 12.21 -9.08 2.64
N ILE A 154 13.18 -9.96 2.92
CA ILE A 154 14.52 -9.92 2.32
C ILE A 154 14.43 -10.12 0.80
N LEU A 155 13.69 -11.14 0.35
CA LEU A 155 13.58 -11.45 -1.07
C LEU A 155 12.83 -10.36 -1.84
N SER A 156 11.82 -9.74 -1.22
CA SER A 156 11.13 -8.57 -1.79
C SER A 156 12.05 -7.35 -1.93
N ILE A 157 12.96 -7.10 -0.97
CA ILE A 157 13.98 -6.04 -1.08
C ILE A 157 14.92 -6.32 -2.26
N VAL A 158 15.43 -7.55 -2.37
CA VAL A 158 16.34 -7.95 -3.45
C VAL A 158 15.66 -7.80 -4.80
N MET A 159 14.41 -8.27 -4.93
CA MET A 159 13.64 -8.18 -6.17
C MET A 159 13.38 -6.71 -6.56
N ALA A 160 12.99 -5.86 -5.62
CA ALA A 160 12.78 -4.43 -5.86
C ALA A 160 14.07 -3.74 -6.33
N ALA A 161 15.19 -4.00 -5.67
CA ALA A 161 16.50 -3.46 -6.06
C ALA A 161 16.89 -3.91 -7.47
N PHE A 162 16.70 -5.18 -7.80
CA PHE A 162 16.96 -5.73 -9.13
C PHE A 162 16.10 -5.06 -10.22
N LEU A 163 14.80 -4.92 -9.99
CA LEU A 163 13.90 -4.29 -10.97
C LEU A 163 14.22 -2.80 -11.18
N ILE A 164 14.52 -2.06 -10.10
CA ILE A 164 14.91 -0.65 -10.20
C ILE A 164 16.22 -0.50 -10.97
N GLN A 165 17.21 -1.37 -10.77
CA GLN A 165 18.47 -1.33 -11.49
C GLN A 165 18.27 -1.63 -12.97
N LYS A 166 17.52 -2.67 -13.31
CA LYS A 166 17.20 -3.04 -14.70
C LYS A 166 16.51 -1.91 -15.46
N ASP A 167 15.62 -1.16 -14.80
CA ASP A 167 14.93 -0.04 -15.42
C ASP A 167 15.85 1.16 -15.67
N LYS A 168 16.81 1.43 -14.78
CA LYS A 168 17.81 2.48 -15.00
C LYS A 168 18.63 2.23 -16.28
N GLU A 169 19.03 0.97 -16.49
CA GLU A 169 19.80 0.58 -17.66
C GLU A 169 18.98 0.63 -18.96
N SER A 170 17.72 0.17 -18.91
CA SER A 170 16.85 0.06 -20.10
C SER A 170 16.29 1.38 -20.60
N LEU A 171 16.07 2.35 -19.69
CA LEU A 171 15.38 3.60 -20.00
C LEU A 171 16.31 4.78 -20.25
N LEU A 172 17.65 4.59 -20.17
CA LEU A 172 18.65 5.68 -20.28
C LEU A 172 18.17 6.92 -19.51
N LEU A 173 17.71 6.72 -18.29
CA LEU A 173 17.15 7.80 -17.49
C LEU A 173 18.26 8.78 -17.15
N GLU A 174 18.35 9.86 -17.90
CA GLU A 174 19.04 11.07 -17.46
C GLU A 174 18.30 11.56 -16.20
N VAL A 175 18.74 11.07 -15.06
CA VAL A 175 18.23 11.51 -13.76
C VAL A 175 18.98 12.79 -13.44
N ASP A 176 18.29 13.93 -13.54
CA ASP A 176 18.84 15.17 -12.99
C ASP A 176 19.08 14.95 -11.48
N ASN A 177 20.35 14.90 -11.11
CA ASN A 177 20.78 14.63 -9.74
C ASN A 177 20.81 15.90 -8.86
N LYS A 178 20.36 17.03 -9.40
CA LYS A 178 20.31 18.28 -8.62
C LYS A 178 19.21 18.18 -7.56
N CYS A 179 19.59 18.15 -6.30
CA CYS A 179 18.68 18.15 -5.17
C CYS A 179 18.89 19.41 -4.32
N ARG A 180 17.84 20.23 -4.20
CA ARG A 180 17.83 21.43 -3.36
C ARG A 180 16.98 21.16 -2.11
N LEU A 181 17.57 21.17 -0.94
CA LEU A 181 16.87 20.88 0.32
C LEU A 181 15.66 21.82 0.57
N ILE A 182 15.75 23.06 0.11
CA ILE A 182 14.64 24.00 0.23
C ILE A 182 13.41 23.55 -0.59
N HIS A 183 13.63 22.97 -1.77
CA HIS A 183 12.57 22.40 -2.61
C HIS A 183 11.97 21.15 -1.94
N VAL A 184 12.80 20.29 -1.38
CA VAL A 184 12.33 19.10 -0.63
C VAL A 184 11.40 19.51 0.52
N ARG A 185 11.81 20.51 1.33
CA ARG A 185 10.97 21.02 2.41
C ARG A 185 9.64 21.57 1.89
N ARG A 186 9.68 22.35 0.82
CA ARG A 186 8.47 22.91 0.19
C ARG A 186 7.55 21.82 -0.34
N LEU A 187 8.11 20.79 -1.00
CA LEU A 187 7.38 19.63 -1.49
C LEU A 187 6.67 18.89 -0.35
N MET A 188 7.38 18.66 0.77
CA MET A 188 6.78 18.01 1.94
C MET A 188 5.62 18.83 2.53
N VAL A 189 5.74 20.15 2.61
CA VAL A 189 4.65 21.01 3.10
C VAL A 189 3.43 20.97 2.17
N ILE A 190 3.64 21.01 0.86
CA ILE A 190 2.54 20.93 -0.12
C ILE A 190 1.83 19.57 -0.05
N CYS A 191 2.57 18.47 0.06
CA CYS A 191 2.02 17.12 0.12
C CYS A 191 1.40 16.77 1.49
N LEU A 192 1.59 17.58 2.53
CA LEU A 192 1.11 17.28 3.89
C LEU A 192 -0.40 17.05 3.94
N THR A 193 -1.19 17.88 3.25
CA THR A 193 -2.66 17.73 3.20
C THR A 193 -3.07 16.40 2.56
N LEU A 194 -2.39 16.00 1.49
CA LEU A 194 -2.61 14.72 0.82
C LEU A 194 -2.19 13.55 1.72
N CYS A 195 -1.11 13.70 2.47
CA CYS A 195 -0.66 12.72 3.45
C CYS A 195 -1.72 12.50 4.54
N ILE A 196 -2.19 13.59 5.16
CA ILE A 196 -3.21 13.52 6.22
C ILE A 196 -4.48 12.86 5.69
N SER A 197 -4.99 13.30 4.55
CA SER A 197 -6.22 12.76 3.95
C SER A 197 -6.11 11.27 3.64
N SER A 198 -5.05 10.84 2.97
CA SER A 198 -4.85 9.42 2.62
C SER A 198 -4.63 8.55 3.86
N THR A 199 -3.90 9.05 4.85
CA THR A 199 -3.65 8.32 6.10
C THR A 199 -4.92 8.15 6.91
N LEU A 200 -5.73 9.20 7.05
CA LEU A 200 -7.04 9.12 7.71
C LEU A 200 -7.97 8.14 7.02
N ALA A 201 -8.01 8.13 5.69
CA ALA A 201 -8.84 7.20 4.93
C ALA A 201 -8.43 5.72 5.21
N VAL A 202 -7.13 5.41 5.21
CA VAL A 202 -6.63 4.06 5.53
C VAL A 202 -6.86 3.73 7.01
N TYR A 203 -6.66 4.68 7.91
CA TYR A 203 -6.90 4.50 9.35
C TYR A 203 -8.36 4.15 9.62
N ILE A 204 -9.30 4.94 9.10
CA ILE A 204 -10.75 4.71 9.26
C ILE A 204 -11.15 3.35 8.67
N GLY A 205 -10.64 2.99 7.49
CA GLY A 205 -10.91 1.70 6.85
C GLY A 205 -10.43 0.48 7.64
N ASN A 206 -9.40 0.64 8.48
CA ASN A 206 -8.87 -0.42 9.35
C ASN A 206 -9.22 -0.23 10.84
N LEU A 207 -10.01 0.77 11.18
CA LEU A 207 -10.36 1.12 12.54
C LEU A 207 -10.88 -0.08 13.37
N PRO A 208 -11.80 -0.94 12.87
CA PRO A 208 -12.25 -2.10 13.62
C PRO A 208 -11.11 -3.05 13.99
N LYS A 209 -10.10 -3.22 13.13
CA LYS A 209 -8.93 -4.08 13.41
C LYS A 209 -8.11 -3.55 14.57
N TYR A 210 -7.92 -2.23 14.65
CA TYR A 210 -7.17 -1.61 15.75
C TYR A 210 -7.91 -1.75 17.08
N PHE A 211 -9.25 -1.64 17.08
CA PHE A 211 -10.06 -1.89 18.29
C PHE A 211 -10.01 -3.34 18.74
N ILE A 212 -10.09 -4.29 17.80
CA ILE A 212 -9.98 -5.72 18.11
C ILE A 212 -8.61 -6.02 18.73
N ASP A 213 -7.53 -5.49 18.18
CA ASP A 213 -6.17 -5.69 18.69
C ASP A 213 -5.96 -5.14 20.12
N VAL A 214 -6.66 -4.05 20.46
CA VAL A 214 -6.56 -3.45 21.81
C VAL A 214 -7.41 -4.18 22.85
N LEU A 215 -8.58 -4.69 22.45
CA LEU A 215 -9.62 -5.17 23.36
C LEU A 215 -9.79 -6.69 23.39
N LEU A 216 -9.34 -7.39 22.34
CA LEU A 216 -9.63 -8.81 22.13
C LEU A 216 -8.35 -9.56 21.75
N GLU A 217 -8.46 -10.88 21.63
CA GLU A 217 -7.34 -11.78 21.27
C GLU A 217 -7.07 -11.81 19.76
N ASP A 218 -5.84 -12.17 19.38
CA ASP A 218 -5.41 -12.31 17.97
C ASP A 218 -6.25 -13.33 17.18
N SER A 219 -6.78 -14.37 17.84
CA SER A 219 -7.68 -15.34 17.22
C SER A 219 -8.97 -14.70 16.69
N ILE A 220 -9.50 -13.71 17.40
CA ILE A 220 -10.70 -12.96 17.00
C ILE A 220 -10.36 -12.03 15.82
N GLN A 221 -9.16 -11.48 15.80
CA GLN A 221 -8.66 -10.67 14.68
C GLN A 221 -8.66 -11.46 13.37
N ALA A 222 -8.28 -12.74 13.39
CA ALA A 222 -8.36 -13.61 12.22
C ALA A 222 -9.81 -13.84 11.78
N ARG A 223 -10.72 -14.16 12.71
CA ARG A 223 -12.15 -14.34 12.41
C ARG A 223 -12.78 -13.10 11.80
N PHE A 224 -12.47 -11.93 12.32
CA PHE A 224 -12.91 -10.66 11.73
C PHE A 224 -12.35 -10.48 10.31
N GLY A 225 -11.10 -10.88 10.07
CA GLY A 225 -10.50 -10.87 8.75
C GLY A 225 -11.29 -11.70 7.73
N TYR A 226 -11.84 -12.86 8.13
CA TYR A 226 -12.71 -13.66 7.27
C TYR A 226 -14.06 -13.00 7.02
N LEU A 227 -14.69 -12.44 8.05
CA LEU A 227 -15.99 -11.78 7.92
C LEU A 227 -15.95 -10.57 6.97
N ILE A 228 -14.83 -9.86 6.90
CA ILE A 228 -14.70 -8.68 6.03
C ILE A 228 -14.32 -9.03 4.59
N MET A 229 -13.92 -10.28 4.28
CA MET A 229 -13.50 -10.68 2.93
C MET A 229 -14.55 -10.40 1.84
N PRO A 230 -15.85 -10.74 2.01
CA PRO A 230 -16.83 -10.44 0.98
C PRO A 230 -16.94 -8.94 0.69
N ALA A 231 -16.93 -8.10 1.73
CA ALA A 231 -16.96 -6.65 1.59
C ALA A 231 -15.72 -6.13 0.84
N PHE A 232 -14.54 -6.71 1.10
CA PHE A 232 -13.32 -6.36 0.38
C PHE A 232 -13.38 -6.74 -1.12
N VAL A 233 -13.94 -7.90 -1.45
CA VAL A 233 -14.14 -8.31 -2.86
C VAL A 233 -15.07 -7.33 -3.57
N ILE A 234 -16.18 -6.96 -2.94
CA ILE A 234 -17.13 -5.98 -3.48
C ILE A 234 -16.43 -4.64 -3.70
N MET A 235 -15.61 -4.18 -2.77
CA MET A 235 -14.86 -2.93 -2.89
C MET A 235 -13.89 -2.97 -4.08
N VAL A 236 -13.15 -4.05 -4.28
CA VAL A 236 -12.22 -4.21 -5.40
C VAL A 236 -12.98 -4.23 -6.73
N LEU A 237 -14.04 -5.01 -6.84
CA LEU A 237 -14.89 -5.08 -8.04
C LEU A 237 -15.49 -3.71 -8.36
N SER A 238 -16.00 -3.00 -7.34
CA SER A 238 -16.52 -1.64 -7.51
C SER A 238 -15.46 -0.70 -8.08
N THR A 239 -14.23 -0.77 -7.57
CA THR A 239 -13.13 0.06 -8.08
C THR A 239 -12.84 -0.22 -9.57
N VAL A 240 -12.79 -1.50 -9.95
CA VAL A 240 -12.55 -1.92 -11.35
C VAL A 240 -13.65 -1.41 -12.28
N ILE A 241 -14.91 -1.42 -11.82
CA ILE A 241 -16.07 -0.96 -12.60
C ILE A 241 -16.10 0.58 -12.71
N PHE A 242 -15.74 1.28 -11.63
CA PHE A 242 -15.79 2.75 -11.63
C PHE A 242 -14.63 3.39 -12.41
N GLN A 243 -13.41 2.84 -12.33
CA GLN A 243 -12.24 3.49 -12.92
C GLN A 243 -12.35 3.84 -14.40
N PRO A 244 -12.86 2.97 -15.30
CA PRO A 244 -13.01 3.32 -16.71
C PRO A 244 -13.99 4.46 -16.97
N VAL A 245 -15.01 4.59 -16.12
CA VAL A 245 -16.12 5.54 -16.32
C VAL A 245 -15.81 6.93 -15.74
N ILE A 246 -14.83 7.05 -14.85
CA ILE A 246 -14.47 8.34 -14.22
C ILE A 246 -14.14 9.41 -15.26
N ARG A 247 -13.42 9.03 -16.32
CA ARG A 247 -13.07 9.96 -17.40
C ARG A 247 -14.32 10.48 -18.12
N ASP A 248 -15.21 9.58 -18.51
CA ASP A 248 -16.43 9.93 -19.24
C ASP A 248 -17.37 10.79 -18.37
N MET A 249 -17.41 10.49 -17.06
CA MET A 249 -18.12 11.34 -16.08
C MET A 249 -17.49 12.74 -15.99
N GLY A 250 -16.16 12.83 -16.00
CA GLY A 250 -15.44 14.11 -16.01
C GLY A 250 -15.72 14.94 -17.26
N GLU A 251 -15.78 14.31 -18.43
CA GLU A 251 -16.15 14.95 -19.69
C GLU A 251 -17.60 15.45 -19.66
N ALA A 252 -18.55 14.64 -19.19
CA ALA A 252 -19.94 15.03 -19.04
C ALA A 252 -20.14 16.23 -18.09
N VAL A 253 -19.37 16.30 -17.00
CA VAL A 253 -19.37 17.46 -16.10
C VAL A 253 -18.84 18.71 -16.81
N LYS A 254 -17.76 18.59 -17.58
CA LYS A 254 -17.19 19.70 -18.35
C LYS A 254 -18.16 20.22 -19.41
N GLU A 255 -18.89 19.33 -20.07
CA GLU A 255 -19.92 19.65 -21.07
C GLU A 255 -21.23 20.12 -20.42
N ARG A 256 -21.37 20.08 -19.11
CA ARG A 256 -22.60 20.35 -18.35
C ARG A 256 -23.79 19.45 -18.74
N ASP A 257 -23.53 18.28 -19.28
CA ASP A 257 -24.54 17.27 -19.61
C ASP A 257 -24.89 16.43 -18.37
N TYR A 258 -25.69 17.02 -17.50
CA TYR A 258 -26.11 16.37 -16.24
C TYR A 258 -26.99 15.14 -16.46
N LYS A 259 -27.66 15.02 -17.62
CA LYS A 259 -28.48 13.86 -17.96
C LYS A 259 -27.59 12.64 -18.24
N LYS A 260 -26.54 12.84 -19.02
CA LYS A 260 -25.52 11.82 -19.31
C LYS A 260 -24.78 11.40 -18.02
N LEU A 261 -24.41 12.38 -17.19
CA LEU A 261 -23.78 12.13 -15.88
C LEU A 261 -24.68 11.29 -14.96
N SER A 262 -25.97 11.66 -14.84
CA SER A 262 -26.93 10.90 -14.05
C SER A 262 -27.09 9.46 -14.57
N GLY A 263 -27.10 9.26 -15.88
CA GLY A 263 -27.15 7.94 -16.50
C GLY A 263 -25.95 7.07 -16.11
N TYR A 264 -24.73 7.63 -16.10
CA TYR A 264 -23.53 6.92 -15.62
C TYR A 264 -23.65 6.55 -14.14
N VAL A 265 -24.04 7.48 -13.27
CA VAL A 265 -24.18 7.24 -11.83
C VAL A 265 -25.20 6.14 -11.54
N VAL A 266 -26.39 6.22 -12.13
CA VAL A 266 -27.46 5.22 -11.93
C VAL A 266 -27.01 3.84 -12.40
N ARG A 267 -26.37 3.73 -13.54
CA ARG A 267 -25.86 2.46 -14.07
C ARG A 267 -24.81 1.85 -13.13
N GLN A 268 -23.92 2.68 -12.56
CA GLN A 268 -22.92 2.20 -11.61
C GLN A 268 -23.56 1.70 -10.31
N ILE A 269 -24.56 2.40 -9.79
CA ILE A 269 -25.30 1.98 -8.59
C ILE A 269 -25.97 0.62 -8.83
N ILE A 270 -26.59 0.43 -10.01
CA ILE A 270 -27.24 -0.85 -10.37
C ILE A 270 -26.19 -1.98 -10.41
N TYR A 271 -25.02 -1.77 -11.04
CA TYR A 271 -23.98 -2.77 -11.11
C TYR A 271 -23.47 -3.17 -9.72
N ILE A 272 -23.27 -2.19 -8.83
CA ILE A 272 -22.83 -2.48 -7.46
C ILE A 272 -23.92 -3.22 -6.69
N ALA A 273 -25.20 -2.81 -6.82
CA ALA A 273 -26.31 -3.47 -6.18
C ALA A 273 -26.43 -4.95 -6.62
N LEU A 274 -26.27 -5.23 -7.93
CA LEU A 274 -26.28 -6.60 -8.45
C LEU A 274 -25.12 -7.44 -7.89
N ILE A 275 -23.91 -6.88 -7.83
CA ILE A 275 -22.73 -7.57 -7.26
C ILE A 275 -22.92 -7.85 -5.76
N THR A 276 -23.55 -6.95 -5.04
CA THR A 276 -23.76 -7.07 -3.60
C THR A 276 -24.89 -8.05 -3.27
N SER A 277 -25.78 -8.33 -4.22
CA SER A 277 -26.90 -9.26 -4.05
C SER A 277 -26.54 -10.75 -4.27
N ILE A 278 -25.33 -11.02 -4.75
CA ILE A 278 -24.76 -12.37 -4.95
C ILE A 278 -23.95 -12.74 -3.70
#